data_70e36bb283d23a5d3ef9caee6ece5852
#
_entry.id   70e36bb283d23a5d3ef9caee6ece5852
#
_cell.length_a   1.000
_cell.length_b   1.000
_cell.length_c   1.000
_cell.angle_alpha   90.00
_cell.angle_beta   90.00
_cell.angle_gamma   90.00
#
_symmetry.space_group_name_H-M   'P 1'
#
loop_
_entity.id
_entity.type
_entity.pdbx_description
1 polymer ?
#
loop_
_entity_poly.entity_id
_entity_poly.type
_entity_poly.pdbx_seq_one_letter_code
_entity_poly.pdbx_strand_id
1 'polypeptide(L)'
;VESGKYEMIIRTTRCYHVGDTVGMQLEPDGIHVMLAEDHTTSFVTTINGDYTLDFNGKIISCDLTQVIPKTKMSDGVLVDENGENVDVSKFRVVVSIQPDDIEMSDDVTAGLVSGKIINLIYKGDHYSYVIRTEYGHDLIVEDEYLWNMDDQVGLIMPEEKMKFQLKNWGIISEKIRNPF
;
A
#
# COMPACT_ATOMS: atom_id res chain seq x y z
N VAL A 1 -9.68 26.40 5.72
CA VAL A 1 -9.99 27.54 4.83
C VAL A 1 -10.72 27.01 3.61
N GLU A 2 -11.84 27.63 3.29
CA GLU A 2 -12.64 27.28 2.11
C GLU A 2 -12.31 28.24 0.95
N SER A 3 -12.19 27.69 -0.26
CA SER A 3 -12.07 28.46 -1.49
C SER A 3 -12.96 27.83 -2.58
N GLY A 4 -14.12 28.42 -2.79
CA GLY A 4 -15.14 27.87 -3.67
C GLY A 4 -15.63 26.50 -3.17
N LYS A 5 -15.36 25.44 -3.95
CA LYS A 5 -15.71 24.05 -3.59
C LYS A 5 -14.56 23.28 -2.92
N TYR A 6 -13.44 23.93 -2.67
CA TYR A 6 -12.25 23.28 -2.10
C TYR A 6 -12.08 23.72 -0.65
N GLU A 7 -11.82 22.76 0.22
CA GLU A 7 -11.38 22.98 1.59
C GLU A 7 -9.85 22.79 1.65
N MET A 8 -9.16 23.69 2.36
CA MET A 8 -7.71 23.65 2.49
C MET A 8 -7.33 23.77 3.96
N ILE A 9 -6.45 22.90 4.43
CA ILE A 9 -5.87 22.98 5.77
C ILE A 9 -4.56 23.76 5.69
N ILE A 10 -4.42 24.77 6.52
CA ILE A 10 -3.25 25.64 6.55
C ILE A 10 -2.66 25.64 7.94
N ARG A 11 -1.38 25.31 8.06
CA ARG A 11 -0.62 25.45 9.29
C ARG A 11 0.08 26.82 9.32
N THR A 12 -0.20 27.60 10.35
CA THR A 12 0.38 28.94 10.51
C THR A 12 0.63 29.26 11.98
N THR A 13 1.63 30.09 12.25
CA THR A 13 1.89 30.65 13.58
C THR A 13 1.06 31.89 13.89
N ARG A 14 0.30 32.42 12.92
CA ARG A 14 -0.58 33.57 13.09
C ARG A 14 -1.97 33.10 13.53
N CYS A 15 -2.58 33.85 14.43
CA CYS A 15 -3.96 33.60 14.85
C CYS A 15 -4.94 34.25 13.88
N TYR A 16 -5.92 33.47 13.43
CA TYR A 16 -7.06 33.92 12.62
C TYR A 16 -8.36 33.48 13.30
N HIS A 17 -9.46 34.17 13.00
CA HIS A 17 -10.77 33.84 13.51
C HIS A 17 -11.63 33.20 12.41
N VAL A 18 -12.59 32.40 12.84
CA VAL A 18 -13.60 31.85 11.93
C VAL A 18 -14.35 32.98 11.23
N GLY A 19 -14.38 32.94 9.89
CA GLY A 19 -14.99 33.99 9.05
C GLY A 19 -14.02 35.02 8.49
N ASP A 20 -12.76 35.02 8.91
CA ASP A 20 -11.73 35.89 8.30
C ASP A 20 -11.48 35.50 6.84
N THR A 21 -11.35 36.51 5.98
CA THR A 21 -10.87 36.31 4.60
C THR A 21 -9.35 36.42 4.56
N VAL A 22 -8.70 35.40 4.08
CA VAL A 22 -7.23 35.32 4.02
C VAL A 22 -6.75 35.14 2.60
N GLY A 23 -5.65 35.80 2.27
CA GLY A 23 -4.90 35.51 1.03
C GLY A 23 -3.92 34.39 1.26
N MET A 24 -3.86 33.46 0.34
CA MET A 24 -2.90 32.35 0.35
C MET A 24 -1.92 32.49 -0.81
N GLN A 25 -0.64 32.33 -0.52
CA GLN A 25 0.40 32.24 -1.53
C GLN A 25 1.06 30.86 -1.36
N LEU A 26 1.06 30.09 -2.42
CA LEU A 26 1.78 28.81 -2.49
C LEU A 26 3.13 29.06 -3.16
N GLU A 27 4.18 28.64 -2.49
CA GLU A 27 5.51 28.61 -3.12
C GLU A 27 5.61 27.37 -4.00
N PRO A 28 6.10 27.48 -5.25
CA PRO A 28 6.18 26.34 -6.17
C PRO A 28 6.92 25.14 -5.59
N ASP A 29 7.97 25.38 -4.80
CA ASP A 29 8.78 24.34 -4.17
C ASP A 29 8.06 23.63 -3.00
N GLY A 30 6.97 24.23 -2.50
CA GLY A 30 6.11 23.66 -1.47
C GLY A 30 4.91 22.87 -2.00
N ILE A 31 4.79 22.77 -3.34
CA ILE A 31 3.68 22.04 -3.96
C ILE A 31 4.11 20.60 -4.27
N HIS A 32 3.57 19.65 -3.53
CA HIS A 32 3.68 18.24 -3.86
C HIS A 32 2.42 17.82 -4.60
N VAL A 33 2.56 17.46 -5.87
CA VAL A 33 1.47 16.90 -6.66
C VAL A 33 1.52 15.38 -6.50
N MET A 34 0.53 14.84 -5.83
CA MET A 34 0.31 13.40 -5.73
C MET A 34 -0.92 13.03 -6.56
N LEU A 35 -0.88 11.89 -7.22
CA LEU A 35 -2.07 11.33 -7.82
C LEU A 35 -3.07 11.01 -6.71
N ALA A 36 -4.30 11.47 -6.84
CA ALA A 36 -5.40 11.14 -5.93
C ALA A 36 -5.93 9.72 -6.23
N GLU A 37 -5.04 8.77 -6.44
CA GLU A 37 -5.39 7.39 -6.73
C GLU A 37 -5.07 6.56 -5.49
N ASP A 38 -6.06 5.75 -5.12
CA ASP A 38 -6.05 4.72 -4.09
C ASP A 38 -4.79 4.71 -3.21
N HIS A 39 -4.89 5.33 -2.06
CA HIS A 39 -3.83 5.32 -1.03
C HIS A 39 -3.61 3.90 -0.47
N THR A 40 -3.63 2.91 -1.33
CA THR A 40 -3.47 1.51 -0.96
C THR A 40 -2.00 1.17 -0.98
N THR A 41 -1.47 0.71 0.13
CA THR A 41 -0.15 0.10 0.16
C THR A 41 -0.19 -1.21 -0.60
N SER A 42 0.70 -1.40 -1.57
CA SER A 42 0.74 -2.62 -2.38
C SER A 42 2.16 -3.11 -2.64
N PHE A 43 2.30 -4.43 -2.71
CA PHE A 43 3.55 -5.11 -3.04
C PHE A 43 3.30 -6.36 -3.86
N VAL A 44 4.34 -6.84 -4.54
CA VAL A 44 4.25 -8.01 -5.42
C VAL A 44 4.86 -9.20 -4.73
N THR A 45 4.12 -10.33 -4.73
CA THR A 45 4.56 -11.60 -4.16
C THR A 45 4.75 -12.67 -5.22
N THR A 46 5.51 -13.70 -4.88
CA THR A 46 5.59 -14.95 -5.61
C THR A 46 4.70 -16.01 -4.96
N ILE A 47 4.33 -17.03 -5.73
CA ILE A 47 3.56 -18.17 -5.22
C ILE A 47 4.52 -19.33 -4.98
N ASN A 48 4.50 -19.88 -3.77
CA ASN A 48 5.25 -21.06 -3.39
C ASN A 48 4.63 -22.35 -3.95
N GLY A 49 5.38 -23.45 -3.92
CA GLY A 49 4.88 -24.74 -4.35
C GLY A 49 3.77 -25.34 -3.47
N ASP A 50 3.61 -24.84 -2.26
CA ASP A 50 2.53 -25.17 -1.31
C ASP A 50 1.30 -24.25 -1.43
N TYR A 51 1.29 -23.40 -2.47
CA TYR A 51 0.24 -22.43 -2.79
C TYR A 51 0.10 -21.26 -1.80
N THR A 52 1.08 -21.05 -0.95
CA THR A 52 1.21 -19.82 -0.16
C THR A 52 1.89 -18.71 -0.96
N LEU A 53 1.76 -17.46 -0.50
CA LEU A 53 2.48 -16.34 -1.08
C LEU A 53 3.77 -16.09 -0.30
N ASP A 54 4.86 -15.81 -1.02
CA ASP A 54 6.14 -15.41 -0.44
C ASP A 54 6.33 -13.89 -0.60
N PHE A 55 6.54 -13.23 0.52
CA PHE A 55 6.98 -11.84 0.57
C PHE A 55 8.30 -11.75 1.33
N ASN A 56 9.40 -11.84 0.60
CA ASN A 56 10.76 -11.75 1.14
C ASN A 56 11.03 -12.75 2.29
N GLY A 57 10.57 -13.99 2.13
CA GLY A 57 10.72 -15.05 3.13
C GLY A 57 9.64 -15.09 4.21
N LYS A 58 8.69 -14.17 4.19
CA LYS A 58 7.48 -14.20 5.01
C LYS A 58 6.33 -14.82 4.23
N ILE A 59 5.59 -15.69 4.88
CA ILE A 59 4.48 -16.43 4.25
C ILE A 59 3.18 -15.70 4.52
N ILE A 60 2.39 -15.52 3.46
CA ILE A 60 1.03 -14.98 3.51
C ILE A 60 0.09 -16.04 2.95
N SER A 61 -0.97 -16.34 3.68
CA SER A 61 -2.00 -17.27 3.25
C SER A 61 -3.03 -16.58 2.36
N CYS A 62 -3.39 -17.19 1.24
CA CYS A 62 -4.52 -16.73 0.44
C CYS A 62 -5.18 -17.89 -0.31
N ASP A 63 -6.44 -17.72 -0.65
CA ASP A 63 -7.17 -18.67 -1.51
C ASP A 63 -6.89 -18.35 -2.99
N LEU A 64 -5.93 -19.06 -3.58
CA LEU A 64 -5.54 -18.86 -4.97
C LEU A 64 -6.68 -19.13 -5.97
N THR A 65 -7.70 -19.88 -5.60
CA THR A 65 -8.85 -20.13 -6.49
C THR A 65 -9.69 -18.86 -6.73
N GLN A 66 -9.61 -17.91 -5.81
CA GLN A 66 -10.25 -16.58 -5.97
C GLN A 66 -9.35 -15.60 -6.73
N VAL A 67 -8.04 -15.85 -6.75
CA VAL A 67 -7.05 -14.98 -7.37
C VAL A 67 -6.77 -15.37 -8.83
N ILE A 68 -6.63 -16.67 -9.08
CA ILE A 68 -6.36 -17.22 -10.43
C ILE A 68 -7.70 -17.69 -11.01
N PRO A 69 -8.25 -16.99 -12.02
CA PRO A 69 -9.55 -17.31 -12.55
C PRO A 69 -9.57 -18.71 -13.16
N LYS A 70 -10.74 -19.37 -13.06
CA LYS A 70 -11.01 -20.67 -13.68
C LYS A 70 -10.14 -21.81 -13.14
N THR A 71 -9.78 -21.73 -11.86
CA THR A 71 -9.05 -22.78 -11.15
C THR A 71 -9.85 -23.33 -9.97
N LYS A 72 -9.49 -24.51 -9.51
CA LYS A 72 -10.02 -25.13 -8.29
C LYS A 72 -8.96 -26.00 -7.64
N MET A 73 -9.13 -26.25 -6.33
CA MET A 73 -8.32 -27.26 -5.64
C MET A 73 -8.90 -28.66 -5.89
N SER A 74 -8.04 -29.59 -6.30
CA SER A 74 -8.36 -31.01 -6.45
C SER A 74 -7.22 -31.84 -5.87
N ASP A 75 -7.53 -32.66 -4.86
CA ASP A 75 -6.56 -33.52 -4.16
C ASP A 75 -5.29 -32.77 -3.68
N GLY A 76 -5.47 -31.51 -3.22
CA GLY A 76 -4.36 -30.67 -2.75
C GLY A 76 -3.54 -29.99 -3.86
N VAL A 77 -3.99 -30.10 -5.12
CA VAL A 77 -3.32 -29.48 -6.28
C VAL A 77 -4.26 -28.48 -6.94
N LEU A 78 -3.73 -27.32 -7.36
CA LEU A 78 -4.49 -26.33 -8.11
C LEU A 78 -4.57 -26.79 -9.58
N VAL A 79 -5.79 -26.98 -10.07
CA VAL A 79 -6.08 -27.43 -11.45
C VAL A 79 -6.94 -26.41 -12.18
N ASP A 80 -6.80 -26.38 -13.51
CA ASP A 80 -7.63 -25.58 -14.40
C ASP A 80 -9.01 -26.22 -14.72
N GLU A 81 -9.77 -25.62 -15.64
CA GLU A 81 -11.08 -26.11 -16.10
C GLU A 81 -11.00 -27.50 -16.74
N ASN A 82 -9.87 -27.87 -17.32
CA ASN A 82 -9.63 -29.17 -17.97
C ASN A 82 -9.15 -30.24 -16.98
N GLY A 83 -8.86 -29.85 -15.73
CA GLY A 83 -8.27 -30.73 -14.71
C GLY A 83 -6.74 -30.86 -14.84
N GLU A 84 -6.10 -29.99 -15.60
CA GLU A 84 -4.64 -29.96 -15.70
C GLU A 84 -4.01 -29.12 -14.58
N ASN A 85 -2.82 -29.54 -14.11
CA ASN A 85 -2.10 -28.85 -13.05
C ASN A 85 -1.68 -27.44 -13.50
N VAL A 86 -1.96 -26.45 -12.68
CA VAL A 86 -1.57 -25.05 -12.92
C VAL A 86 -0.14 -24.82 -12.45
N ASP A 87 0.72 -24.39 -13.35
CA ASP A 87 2.09 -23.99 -13.02
C ASP A 87 2.05 -22.58 -12.38
N VAL A 88 1.98 -22.55 -11.04
CA VAL A 88 1.85 -21.31 -10.27
C VAL A 88 3.11 -20.43 -10.31
N SER A 89 4.26 -20.97 -10.69
CA SER A 89 5.54 -20.22 -10.77
C SER A 89 5.49 -19.08 -11.78
N LYS A 90 4.59 -19.16 -12.76
CA LYS A 90 4.36 -18.15 -13.80
C LYS A 90 3.56 -16.93 -13.32
N PHE A 91 2.89 -17.06 -12.20
CA PHE A 91 2.03 -16.00 -11.69
C PHE A 91 2.74 -15.15 -10.64
N ARG A 92 2.31 -13.91 -10.56
CA ARG A 92 2.67 -12.99 -9.49
C ARG A 92 1.37 -12.42 -8.94
N VAL A 93 1.31 -12.27 -7.65
CA VAL A 93 0.15 -11.71 -6.95
C VAL A 93 0.51 -10.34 -6.41
N VAL A 94 -0.32 -9.36 -6.71
CA VAL A 94 -0.28 -8.07 -6.05
C VAL A 94 -1.11 -8.20 -4.78
N VAL A 95 -0.49 -7.97 -3.65
CA VAL A 95 -1.15 -7.84 -2.36
C VAL A 95 -1.33 -6.37 -2.09
N SER A 96 -2.51 -5.97 -1.69
CA SER A 96 -2.82 -4.59 -1.32
C SER A 96 -3.57 -4.53 0.00
N ILE A 97 -3.29 -3.52 0.81
CA ILE A 97 -3.90 -3.27 2.10
C ILE A 97 -4.10 -1.75 2.27
N GLN A 98 -5.15 -1.34 2.96
CA GLN A 98 -5.36 0.07 3.26
C GLN A 98 -4.31 0.55 4.27
N PRO A 99 -3.81 1.78 4.15
CA PRO A 99 -2.80 2.32 5.06
C PRO A 99 -3.23 2.36 6.53
N ASP A 100 -4.52 2.56 6.79
CA ASP A 100 -5.15 2.58 8.11
C ASP A 100 -5.42 1.18 8.70
N ASP A 101 -5.29 0.12 7.90
CA ASP A 101 -5.36 -1.28 8.34
C ASP A 101 -3.96 -1.84 8.74
N ILE A 102 -2.90 -1.05 8.61
CA ILE A 102 -1.53 -1.43 8.98
C ILE A 102 -1.20 -0.84 10.35
N GLU A 103 -0.86 -1.69 11.30
CA GLU A 103 -0.44 -1.26 12.63
C GLU A 103 1.08 -1.16 12.72
N MET A 104 1.59 -0.09 13.33
CA MET A 104 3.02 0.08 13.65
C MET A 104 3.31 -0.41 15.07
N SER A 105 4.49 -1.00 15.27
CA SER A 105 4.95 -1.50 16.57
C SER A 105 6.40 -1.10 16.82
N ASP A 106 6.72 -0.74 18.07
CA ASP A 106 8.09 -0.56 18.54
C ASP A 106 8.91 -1.86 18.48
N ASP A 107 8.24 -3.02 18.50
CA ASP A 107 8.88 -4.30 18.27
C ASP A 107 9.08 -4.52 16.78
N VAL A 108 10.30 -4.31 16.32
CA VAL A 108 10.68 -4.49 14.89
C VAL A 108 10.53 -5.93 14.40
N THR A 109 10.36 -6.90 15.31
CA THR A 109 10.11 -8.30 14.96
C THR A 109 8.62 -8.62 14.85
N ALA A 110 7.76 -7.71 15.29
CA ALA A 110 6.32 -7.84 15.15
C ALA A 110 5.88 -7.65 13.71
N GLY A 111 4.94 -8.48 13.28
CA GLY A 111 4.30 -8.34 11.98
C GLY A 111 5.06 -8.95 10.81
N LEU A 112 4.64 -8.53 9.62
CA LEU A 112 5.07 -9.11 8.36
C LEU A 112 6.47 -8.63 7.95
N VAL A 113 6.75 -7.34 8.12
CA VAL A 113 8.02 -6.70 7.76
C VAL A 113 8.37 -5.61 8.77
N SER A 114 9.65 -5.22 8.78
CA SER A 114 10.11 -4.04 9.49
C SER A 114 10.60 -2.97 8.52
N GLY A 115 10.63 -1.74 8.99
CA GLY A 115 11.10 -0.64 8.18
C GLY A 115 11.40 0.61 8.98
N LYS A 116 11.97 1.59 8.29
CA LYS A 116 12.36 2.88 8.83
C LYS A 116 11.39 3.95 8.36
N ILE A 117 10.92 4.81 9.25
CA ILE A 117 10.10 5.97 8.92
C ILE A 117 10.98 7.00 8.18
N ILE A 118 10.68 7.23 6.91
CA ILE A 118 11.44 8.15 6.05
C ILE A 118 10.67 9.42 5.69
N ASN A 119 9.36 9.43 5.92
CA ASN A 119 8.54 10.64 5.76
C ASN A 119 7.34 10.58 6.69
N LEU A 120 6.84 11.75 7.08
CA LEU A 120 5.73 11.96 8.00
C LEU A 120 4.95 13.19 7.56
N ILE A 121 3.65 13.07 7.39
CA ILE A 121 2.73 14.17 7.07
C ILE A 121 1.54 14.10 8.01
N TYR A 122 1.27 15.18 8.73
CA TYR A 122 0.04 15.31 9.52
C TYR A 122 -1.12 15.73 8.61
N LYS A 123 -2.21 14.97 8.60
CA LYS A 123 -3.39 15.20 7.77
C LYS A 123 -4.56 15.90 8.49
N GLY A 124 -4.35 16.32 9.74
CA GLY A 124 -5.35 17.07 10.52
C GLY A 124 -5.92 16.28 11.69
N ASP A 125 -6.18 15.01 11.53
CA ASP A 125 -6.70 14.07 12.53
C ASP A 125 -5.81 12.84 12.73
N HIS A 126 -4.98 12.51 11.74
CA HIS A 126 -4.04 11.40 11.77
C HIS A 126 -2.73 11.78 11.07
N TYR A 127 -1.76 10.90 11.12
CA TYR A 127 -0.47 11.02 10.44
C TYR A 127 -0.38 9.99 9.31
N SER A 128 0.17 10.41 8.18
CA SER A 128 0.53 9.53 7.06
C SER A 128 2.04 9.38 7.02
N TYR A 129 2.51 8.16 7.07
CA TYR A 129 3.90 7.78 7.10
C TYR A 129 4.32 7.14 5.80
N VAL A 130 5.55 7.38 5.36
CA VAL A 130 6.23 6.55 4.37
C VAL A 130 7.30 5.74 5.10
N ILE A 131 7.18 4.43 5.05
CA ILE A 131 8.07 3.50 5.73
C ILE A 131 8.87 2.74 4.69
N ARG A 132 10.18 2.92 4.70
CA ARG A 132 11.08 2.14 3.85
C ARG A 132 11.46 0.83 4.54
N THR A 133 10.99 -0.26 3.96
CA THR A 133 11.31 -1.60 4.46
C THR A 133 12.77 -1.96 4.25
N GLU A 134 13.27 -2.95 4.98
CA GLU A 134 14.62 -3.52 4.81
C GLU A 134 14.88 -4.06 3.39
N TYR A 135 13.82 -4.36 2.64
CA TYR A 135 13.90 -4.81 1.24
C TYR A 135 13.80 -3.66 0.21
N GLY A 136 13.75 -2.40 0.67
CA GLY A 136 13.71 -1.22 -0.19
C GLY A 136 12.34 -0.86 -0.76
N HIS A 137 11.26 -1.46 -0.25
CA HIS A 137 9.89 -1.08 -0.60
C HIS A 137 9.44 0.09 0.27
N ASP A 138 8.78 1.07 -0.32
CA ASP A 138 8.15 2.17 0.39
C ASP A 138 6.66 1.85 0.58
N LEU A 139 6.24 1.75 1.85
CA LEU A 139 4.88 1.47 2.25
C LEU A 139 4.28 2.71 2.90
N ILE A 140 3.01 3.00 2.61
CA ILE A 140 2.25 4.08 3.25
C ILE A 140 1.48 3.47 4.41
N VAL A 141 1.56 4.11 5.58
CA VAL A 141 0.81 3.74 6.79
C VAL A 141 0.13 4.98 7.35
N GLU A 142 -1.09 4.85 7.82
CA GLU A 142 -1.83 5.90 8.51
C GLU A 142 -2.04 5.50 9.97
N ASP A 143 -1.73 6.41 10.91
CA ASP A 143 -1.83 6.17 12.34
C ASP A 143 -2.25 7.46 13.07
N GLU A 144 -3.02 7.34 14.13
CA GLU A 144 -3.41 8.46 15.00
C GLU A 144 -2.26 8.90 15.91
N TYR A 145 -1.32 8.01 16.21
CA TYR A 145 -0.18 8.26 17.09
C TYR A 145 0.98 8.89 16.36
N LEU A 146 1.70 9.77 17.05
CA LEU A 146 2.91 10.40 16.51
C LEU A 146 4.13 9.50 16.74
N TRP A 147 4.70 9.03 15.66
CA TRP A 147 5.99 8.36 15.58
C TRP A 147 7.07 9.34 15.12
N ASN A 148 8.33 9.10 15.45
CA ASN A 148 9.39 10.00 15.03
C ASN A 148 9.98 9.60 13.68
N MET A 149 10.51 10.60 12.98
CA MET A 149 11.35 10.35 11.80
C MET A 149 12.55 9.51 12.21
N ASP A 150 12.96 8.62 11.34
CA ASP A 150 14.07 7.68 11.52
C ASP A 150 13.81 6.51 12.51
N ASP A 151 12.67 6.46 13.20
CA ASP A 151 12.31 5.31 14.01
C ASP A 151 12.23 4.03 13.16
N GLN A 152 12.66 2.91 13.75
CA GLN A 152 12.50 1.57 13.19
C GLN A 152 11.23 0.97 13.77
N VAL A 153 10.35 0.46 12.92
CA VAL A 153 9.05 -0.09 13.31
C VAL A 153 8.80 -1.45 12.67
N GLY A 154 8.09 -2.31 13.40
CA GLY A 154 7.47 -3.50 12.84
C GLY A 154 6.11 -3.14 12.24
N LEU A 155 5.75 -3.76 11.11
CA LEU A 155 4.47 -3.53 10.42
C LEU A 155 3.61 -4.78 10.51
N ILE A 156 2.52 -4.67 11.25
CA ILE A 156 1.52 -5.71 11.42
C ILE A 156 0.44 -5.49 10.37
N MET A 157 0.28 -6.45 9.49
CA MET A 157 -0.67 -6.41 8.37
C MET A 157 -1.60 -7.62 8.49
N PRO A 158 -2.85 -7.46 8.99
CA PRO A 158 -3.80 -8.57 9.12
C PRO A 158 -4.16 -9.16 7.77
N GLU A 159 -4.02 -10.49 7.60
CA GLU A 159 -4.28 -11.18 6.33
C GLU A 159 -5.73 -10.98 5.86
N GLU A 160 -6.69 -10.89 6.77
CA GLU A 160 -8.10 -10.65 6.49
C GLU A 160 -8.42 -9.27 5.89
N LYS A 161 -7.48 -8.32 6.01
CA LYS A 161 -7.57 -6.98 5.42
C LYS A 161 -6.89 -6.89 4.07
N MET A 162 -6.13 -7.89 3.69
CA MET A 162 -5.41 -7.93 2.44
C MET A 162 -6.34 -8.24 1.26
N LYS A 163 -6.08 -7.59 0.14
CA LYS A 163 -6.71 -7.88 -1.16
C LYS A 163 -5.67 -8.45 -2.10
N PHE A 164 -6.05 -9.47 -2.84
CA PHE A 164 -5.15 -10.23 -3.71
C PHE A 164 -5.60 -10.13 -5.16
N GLN A 165 -4.68 -9.81 -6.06
CA GLN A 165 -4.95 -9.72 -7.49
C GLN A 165 -3.78 -10.28 -8.30
N LEU A 166 -4.08 -10.93 -9.43
CA LEU A 166 -3.03 -11.30 -10.38
C LEU A 166 -2.35 -10.05 -10.95
N LYS A 167 -1.02 -10.08 -11.00
CA LYS A 167 -0.27 -9.06 -11.71
C LYS A 167 -0.43 -9.26 -13.21
N ASN A 168 -1.25 -8.44 -13.86
CA ASN A 168 -1.42 -8.45 -15.31
C ASN A 168 -0.20 -7.83 -16.00
N TRP A 169 0.62 -8.65 -16.66
CA TRP A 169 1.75 -8.17 -17.48
C TRP A 169 1.35 -7.57 -18.82
N GLY A 170 0.06 -7.75 -19.24
CA GLY A 170 -0.42 -7.37 -20.58
C GLY A 170 -0.78 -5.91 -20.79
N ILE A 171 -1.06 -5.13 -19.74
CA ILE A 171 -1.56 -3.75 -19.87
C ILE A 171 -0.42 -2.73 -20.02
N ILE A 172 0.78 -3.04 -19.52
CA ILE A 172 1.93 -2.11 -19.61
C ILE A 172 2.54 -2.08 -21.01
N SER A 173 2.42 -3.16 -21.80
CA SER A 173 3.00 -3.23 -23.15
C SER A 173 2.19 -2.46 -24.22
N GLU A 174 0.90 -2.21 -24.02
CA GLU A 174 0.10 -1.44 -24.98
C GLU A 174 0.18 0.07 -24.77
N LYS A 175 0.32 0.56 -23.53
CA LYS A 175 0.48 2.01 -23.27
C LYS A 175 1.86 2.57 -23.65
N ILE A 176 2.87 1.72 -23.79
CA ILE A 176 4.23 2.15 -24.22
C ILE A 176 4.39 2.11 -25.74
N ARG A 177 3.51 1.42 -26.49
CA ARG A 177 3.62 1.28 -27.94
C ARG A 177 2.96 2.38 -28.78
N ASN A 178 2.23 3.32 -28.17
CA ASN A 178 1.61 4.43 -28.94
C ASN A 178 1.85 5.78 -28.23
N PRO A 179 3.01 6.43 -28.44
CA PRO A 179 3.25 7.80 -27.97
C PRO A 179 2.92 8.86 -29.02
N PHE A 180 1.93 8.63 -29.91
CA PHE A 180 1.41 9.66 -30.81
C PHE A 180 -0.06 9.40 -31.14
#